data_e5cad78dc873244f5a883d3588d2984a
#
_entry.id   e5cad78dc873244f5a883d3588d2984a
#
_cell.length_a   1.000
_cell.length_b   1.000
_cell.length_c   1.000
_cell.angle_alpha   90.00
_cell.angle_beta   90.00
_cell.angle_gamma   90.00
#
_symmetry.space_group_name_H-M   'P 1'
#
loop_
_entity.id
_entity.type
_entity.pdbx_description
1 polymer ?
#
loop_
_entity_poly.entity_id
_entity_poly.type
_entity_poly.pdbx_seq_one_letter_code
_entity_poly.pdbx_strand_id
1 'polypeptide(L)'
;IHSSHAWTWYETAQGADKKGPYAGISYDARVVTKEDGKGKWWEGYDPQELYVQNHALSGHAWAAWDWPEGTSVPPQSYYDNFFNRTVDMINKYHPDLVYLDDSVLHLWPINDTGLKVVSHYYNQNMKLHKGNLNAVVFGKKLEAKHKEAIVWDVEKGVPSECQDKAWQTCSCLGTWHYNRSAYEDNWYKSAETVIHMLIDIV
;
A
#
# COMPACT_ATOMS: atom_id res chain seq x y z
N ILE A 1 -4.03 -1.54 -2.58
CA ILE A 1 -2.83 -1.46 -3.45
C ILE A 1 -1.71 -0.82 -2.67
N HIS A 2 -0.53 -1.45 -2.65
CA HIS A 2 0.72 -0.92 -2.11
C HIS A 2 1.79 -0.92 -3.20
N SER A 3 2.55 0.15 -3.36
CA SER A 3 3.63 0.21 -4.34
C SER A 3 4.91 0.87 -3.82
N SER A 4 4.81 2.00 -3.12
CA SER A 4 5.98 2.65 -2.52
C SER A 4 6.65 1.76 -1.51
N HIS A 5 5.86 1.12 -0.65
CA HIS A 5 6.34 0.12 0.29
C HIS A 5 6.98 -1.09 -0.38
N ALA A 6 6.45 -1.56 -1.51
CA ALA A 6 7.03 -2.68 -2.21
C ALA A 6 8.46 -2.39 -2.66
N TRP A 7 8.74 -1.16 -3.08
CA TRP A 7 10.10 -0.74 -3.44
C TRP A 7 11.03 -0.73 -2.24
N THR A 8 10.63 -0.09 -1.16
CA THR A 8 11.46 0.09 0.02
C THR A 8 11.50 -1.14 0.92
N TRP A 9 10.50 -2.02 0.82
CA TRP A 9 10.50 -3.29 1.52
C TRP A 9 11.71 -4.16 1.18
N TYR A 10 12.25 -4.02 -0.03
CA TYR A 10 13.50 -4.66 -0.43
C TYR A 10 14.63 -4.42 0.56
N GLU A 11 14.71 -3.25 1.16
CA GLU A 11 15.74 -2.90 2.13
C GLU A 11 15.55 -3.59 3.49
N THR A 12 14.31 -3.94 3.85
CA THR A 12 14.00 -4.65 5.11
C THR A 12 13.97 -6.17 4.95
N ALA A 13 13.71 -6.66 3.74
CA ALA A 13 13.63 -8.08 3.44
C ALA A 13 15.00 -8.70 3.17
N GLN A 14 15.93 -8.49 4.08
CA GLN A 14 17.31 -8.97 3.98
C GLN A 14 17.61 -10.06 5.01
N GLY A 15 18.32 -11.10 4.60
CA GLY A 15 18.81 -12.11 5.51
C GLY A 15 18.04 -13.43 5.54
N ALA A 16 17.99 -14.04 6.68
CA ALA A 16 17.30 -15.30 6.93
C ALA A 16 16.81 -15.38 8.38
N ASP A 17 15.78 -16.16 8.60
CA ASP A 17 15.28 -16.43 9.95
C ASP A 17 16.34 -17.14 10.79
N LYS A 18 16.42 -16.77 12.07
CA LYS A 18 17.35 -17.37 13.03
C LYS A 18 16.78 -18.62 13.70
N LYS A 19 15.45 -18.80 13.68
CA LYS A 19 14.72 -19.87 14.34
C LYS A 19 13.54 -20.34 13.48
N GLY A 20 13.05 -21.54 13.75
CA GLY A 20 11.90 -22.13 13.07
C GLY A 20 12.28 -23.06 11.91
N PRO A 21 11.28 -23.60 11.20
CA PRO A 21 11.51 -24.62 10.16
C PRO A 21 12.27 -24.12 8.94
N TYR A 22 12.36 -22.80 8.75
CA TYR A 22 13.06 -22.15 7.64
C TYR A 22 14.34 -21.41 8.09
N ALA A 23 14.81 -21.67 9.30
CA ALA A 23 16.01 -21.03 9.81
C ALA A 23 17.21 -21.24 8.87
N GLY A 24 17.94 -20.17 8.59
CA GLY A 24 19.09 -20.16 7.71
C GLY A 24 18.80 -20.16 6.21
N ILE A 25 17.51 -20.27 5.81
CA ILE A 25 17.13 -20.12 4.39
C ILE A 25 17.01 -18.64 4.08
N SER A 26 17.82 -18.18 3.14
CA SER A 26 17.81 -16.79 2.72
C SER A 26 16.49 -16.43 2.02
N TYR A 27 15.94 -15.25 2.37
CA TYR A 27 14.84 -14.61 1.67
C TYR A 27 15.26 -13.27 1.04
N ASP A 28 16.54 -12.97 1.06
CA ASP A 28 17.12 -11.76 0.49
C ASP A 28 17.00 -11.78 -1.03
N ALA A 29 16.26 -10.80 -1.59
CA ALA A 29 16.05 -10.67 -3.03
C ALA A 29 17.35 -10.51 -3.84
N ARG A 30 18.46 -10.13 -3.22
CA ARG A 30 19.78 -10.05 -3.89
C ARG A 30 20.47 -11.39 -4.07
N VAL A 31 20.11 -12.38 -3.27
CA VAL A 31 20.76 -13.70 -3.28
C VAL A 31 19.81 -14.82 -3.73
N VAL A 32 18.51 -14.61 -3.64
CA VAL A 32 17.50 -15.57 -4.13
C VAL A 32 17.36 -15.43 -5.63
N THR A 33 17.57 -16.53 -6.34
CA THR A 33 17.54 -16.60 -7.80
C THR A 33 16.36 -17.40 -8.32
N LYS A 34 16.12 -17.38 -9.62
CA LYS A 34 15.07 -18.18 -10.29
C LYS A 34 15.25 -19.69 -10.01
N GLU A 35 16.48 -20.16 -9.96
CA GLU A 35 16.83 -21.57 -9.71
C GLU A 35 16.45 -22.03 -8.32
N ASP A 36 16.48 -21.14 -7.34
CA ASP A 36 16.06 -21.42 -5.96
C ASP A 36 14.56 -21.67 -5.83
N GLY A 37 13.77 -21.33 -6.86
CA GLY A 37 12.35 -21.55 -6.96
C GLY A 37 11.94 -23.00 -7.25
N LYS A 38 12.87 -23.87 -7.59
CA LYS A 38 12.58 -25.27 -7.96
C LYS A 38 11.83 -25.99 -6.81
N GLY A 39 10.64 -26.51 -7.12
CA GLY A 39 9.78 -27.16 -6.13
C GLY A 39 9.05 -26.18 -5.18
N LYS A 40 9.12 -24.87 -5.41
CA LYS A 40 8.41 -23.85 -4.61
C LYS A 40 7.30 -23.22 -5.44
N TRP A 41 6.41 -22.46 -4.79
CA TRP A 41 5.27 -21.79 -5.43
C TRP A 41 5.65 -20.80 -6.55
N TRP A 42 6.88 -20.32 -6.56
CA TRP A 42 7.42 -19.36 -7.53
C TRP A 42 8.37 -20.01 -8.56
N GLU A 43 8.32 -21.33 -8.70
CA GLU A 43 9.11 -22.04 -9.71
C GLU A 43 8.86 -21.47 -11.11
N GLY A 44 9.94 -21.20 -11.82
CA GLY A 44 9.90 -20.60 -13.15
C GLY A 44 9.88 -19.07 -13.20
N TYR A 45 9.72 -18.40 -12.06
CA TYR A 45 9.73 -16.94 -11.94
C TYR A 45 11.00 -16.43 -11.29
N ASP A 46 11.45 -15.25 -11.72
CA ASP A 46 12.56 -14.56 -11.07
C ASP A 46 12.03 -13.74 -9.89
N PRO A 47 12.55 -13.91 -8.67
CA PRO A 47 12.17 -13.08 -7.52
C PRO A 47 12.35 -11.59 -7.76
N GLN A 48 13.33 -11.19 -8.57
CA GLN A 48 13.57 -9.78 -8.93
C GLN A 48 12.41 -9.19 -9.75
N GLU A 49 11.71 -10.02 -10.53
CA GLU A 49 10.55 -9.61 -11.32
C GLU A 49 9.25 -9.66 -10.51
N LEU A 50 9.14 -10.60 -9.55
CA LEU A 50 7.93 -10.81 -8.75
C LEU A 50 7.70 -9.70 -7.73
N TYR A 51 8.76 -9.23 -7.10
CA TYR A 51 8.66 -8.30 -5.98
C TYR A 51 9.24 -6.93 -6.34
N VAL A 52 10.51 -6.78 -6.10
CA VAL A 52 11.22 -5.52 -6.22
C VAL A 52 12.53 -5.76 -6.94
N GLN A 53 12.80 -4.95 -7.94
CA GLN A 53 14.07 -5.00 -8.65
C GLN A 53 15.23 -4.74 -7.67
N ASN A 54 16.35 -5.41 -7.91
CA ASN A 54 17.56 -5.19 -7.15
C ASN A 54 18.03 -3.73 -7.27
N HIS A 55 18.19 -3.05 -6.15
CA HIS A 55 18.64 -1.66 -6.10
C HIS A 55 19.53 -1.37 -4.90
N ALA A 56 20.22 -0.25 -4.94
CA ALA A 56 21.05 0.19 -3.82
C ALA A 56 20.20 0.43 -2.57
N LEU A 57 20.75 0.03 -1.42
CA LEU A 57 20.15 0.31 -0.12
C LEU A 57 20.36 1.77 0.25
N SER A 58 19.30 2.44 0.68
CA SER A 58 19.36 3.84 1.12
C SER A 58 19.41 3.99 2.64
N GLY A 59 19.14 2.93 3.39
CA GLY A 59 18.98 2.98 4.84
C GLY A 59 17.67 3.61 5.32
N HIS A 60 16.75 3.91 4.43
CA HIS A 60 15.48 4.58 4.71
C HIS A 60 14.25 3.71 4.49
N ALA A 61 14.39 2.38 4.59
CA ALA A 61 13.33 1.43 4.29
C ALA A 61 11.98 1.74 4.97
N TRP A 62 12.01 2.14 6.22
CA TRP A 62 10.80 2.48 6.98
C TRP A 62 10.30 3.91 6.76
N ALA A 63 11.17 4.79 6.27
CA ALA A 63 10.85 6.21 6.05
C ALA A 63 10.44 6.52 4.61
N ALA A 64 10.37 5.52 3.77
CA ALA A 64 10.05 5.69 2.35
C ALA A 64 8.63 6.11 2.03
N TRP A 65 7.77 6.16 3.01
CA TRP A 65 6.42 6.71 2.89
C TRP A 65 6.40 8.15 2.37
N ASP A 66 7.37 8.94 2.80
CA ASP A 66 7.46 10.37 2.48
C ASP A 66 8.68 10.67 1.59
N TRP A 67 9.34 9.63 1.07
CA TRP A 67 10.52 9.73 0.19
C TRP A 67 11.59 10.70 0.72
N PRO A 68 12.14 10.47 1.91
CA PRO A 68 13.15 11.35 2.48
C PRO A 68 14.39 11.39 1.59
N GLU A 69 15.18 12.47 1.74
CA GLU A 69 16.45 12.61 1.03
C GLU A 69 17.32 11.36 1.20
N GLY A 70 17.90 10.90 0.11
CA GLY A 70 18.72 9.69 0.08
C GLY A 70 17.95 8.39 -0.15
N THR A 71 16.61 8.41 -0.18
CA THR A 71 15.83 7.22 -0.58
C THR A 71 16.13 6.84 -2.02
N SER A 72 16.38 5.55 -2.26
CA SER A 72 16.56 5.02 -3.61
C SER A 72 15.31 5.23 -4.45
N VAL A 73 15.44 5.91 -5.57
CA VAL A 73 14.33 6.22 -6.48
C VAL A 73 14.14 5.09 -7.48
N PRO A 74 12.91 4.58 -7.68
CA PRO A 74 12.64 3.55 -8.68
C PRO A 74 12.95 4.01 -10.11
N PRO A 75 13.42 3.10 -10.99
CA PRO A 75 13.58 3.39 -12.41
C PRO A 75 12.22 3.48 -13.12
N GLN A 76 12.21 4.06 -14.33
CA GLN A 76 10.99 4.20 -15.14
C GLN A 76 10.27 2.86 -15.36
N SER A 77 11.01 1.77 -15.54
CA SER A 77 10.43 0.43 -15.71
C SER A 77 9.57 -0.02 -14.50
N TYR A 78 9.91 0.41 -13.29
CA TYR A 78 9.10 0.13 -12.10
C TYR A 78 7.78 0.88 -12.12
N TYR A 79 7.80 2.17 -12.51
CA TYR A 79 6.58 2.98 -12.67
C TYR A 79 5.66 2.41 -13.75
N ASP A 80 6.24 2.05 -14.90
CA ASP A 80 5.50 1.48 -16.01
C ASP A 80 4.87 0.14 -15.64
N ASN A 81 5.61 -0.73 -14.96
CA ASN A 81 5.11 -2.01 -14.49
C ASN A 81 3.96 -1.83 -13.48
N PHE A 82 4.12 -0.93 -12.51
CA PHE A 82 3.05 -0.63 -11.56
C PHE A 82 1.79 -0.10 -12.25
N PHE A 83 1.95 0.85 -13.17
CA PHE A 83 0.84 1.41 -13.95
C PHE A 83 0.14 0.32 -14.76
N ASN A 84 0.87 -0.42 -15.57
CA ASN A 84 0.32 -1.43 -16.47
C ASN A 84 -0.43 -2.53 -15.71
N ARG A 85 0.13 -3.04 -14.61
CA ARG A 85 -0.52 -4.06 -13.78
C ARG A 85 -1.80 -3.55 -13.13
N THR A 86 -1.78 -2.33 -12.63
CA THR A 86 -2.95 -1.73 -11.98
C THR A 86 -4.06 -1.45 -12.99
N VAL A 87 -3.71 -0.91 -14.15
CA VAL A 87 -4.65 -0.65 -15.24
C VAL A 87 -5.23 -1.95 -15.81
N ASP A 88 -4.43 -2.99 -15.95
CA ASP A 88 -4.90 -4.32 -16.39
C ASP A 88 -5.97 -4.88 -15.43
N MET A 89 -5.72 -4.78 -14.13
CA MET A 89 -6.69 -5.17 -13.10
C MET A 89 -7.98 -4.35 -13.19
N ILE A 90 -7.88 -3.03 -13.29
CA ILE A 90 -9.03 -2.12 -13.42
C ILE A 90 -9.86 -2.46 -14.66
N ASN A 91 -9.19 -2.65 -15.79
CA ASN A 91 -9.86 -2.94 -17.06
C ASN A 91 -10.51 -4.32 -17.12
N LYS A 92 -9.97 -5.31 -16.42
CA LYS A 92 -10.52 -6.67 -16.37
C LYS A 92 -11.70 -6.83 -15.43
N TYR A 93 -11.62 -6.20 -14.27
CA TYR A 93 -12.56 -6.48 -13.17
C TYR A 93 -13.54 -5.34 -12.91
N HIS A 94 -13.33 -4.17 -13.49
CA HIS A 94 -14.21 -3.00 -13.34
C HIS A 94 -14.65 -2.76 -11.89
N PRO A 95 -13.71 -2.62 -10.93
CA PRO A 95 -14.07 -2.48 -9.53
C PRO A 95 -14.84 -1.18 -9.29
N ASP A 96 -15.77 -1.19 -8.33
CA ASP A 96 -16.50 0.01 -7.89
C ASP A 96 -15.64 0.88 -6.97
N LEU A 97 -14.59 0.29 -6.36
CA LEU A 97 -13.71 0.94 -5.41
C LEU A 97 -12.25 0.54 -5.66
N VAL A 98 -11.37 1.53 -5.64
CA VAL A 98 -9.91 1.33 -5.60
C VAL A 98 -9.36 1.98 -4.33
N TYR A 99 -8.65 1.19 -3.52
CA TYR A 99 -8.02 1.65 -2.30
C TYR A 99 -6.51 1.71 -2.46
N LEU A 100 -5.98 2.92 -2.36
CA LEU A 100 -4.55 3.22 -2.41
C LEU A 100 -4.01 3.25 -0.99
N ASP A 101 -3.61 2.08 -0.50
CA ASP A 101 -3.19 1.87 0.89
C ASP A 101 -1.68 2.10 1.05
N ASP A 102 -1.26 3.30 0.76
CA ASP A 102 0.08 3.83 1.04
C ASP A 102 -0.05 5.13 1.85
N SER A 103 1.02 5.57 2.48
CA SER A 103 0.98 6.78 3.31
C SER A 103 0.72 8.06 2.50
N VAL A 104 1.08 8.05 1.23
CA VAL A 104 0.78 9.08 0.23
C VAL A 104 0.28 8.39 -1.02
N LEU A 105 -0.17 9.16 -2.01
CA LEU A 105 -0.44 8.61 -3.34
C LEU A 105 0.77 7.83 -3.85
N HIS A 106 0.51 6.69 -4.44
CA HIS A 106 1.53 5.76 -4.92
C HIS A 106 2.59 6.48 -5.74
N LEU A 107 3.83 6.41 -5.26
CA LEU A 107 5.02 7.01 -5.86
C LEU A 107 5.06 8.55 -5.81
N TRP A 108 4.08 9.20 -5.21
CA TRP A 108 4.09 10.64 -4.99
C TRP A 108 5.05 11.01 -3.82
N PRO A 109 5.80 12.11 -3.89
CA PRO A 109 5.84 13.12 -4.95
C PRO A 109 6.89 12.86 -6.05
N ILE A 110 7.61 11.73 -6.01
CA ILE A 110 8.70 11.45 -6.95
C ILE A 110 8.22 11.14 -8.38
N ASN A 111 6.98 10.68 -8.50
CA ASN A 111 6.36 10.35 -9.78
C ASN A 111 4.84 10.52 -9.70
N ASP A 112 4.21 10.81 -10.83
CA ASP A 112 2.76 11.03 -10.95
C ASP A 112 1.96 9.77 -11.32
N THR A 113 2.60 8.61 -11.28
CA THR A 113 1.96 7.33 -11.70
C THR A 113 0.69 7.03 -10.92
N GLY A 114 0.66 7.31 -9.61
CA GLY A 114 -0.56 7.14 -8.81
C GLY A 114 -1.72 8.02 -9.32
N LEU A 115 -1.44 9.27 -9.68
CA LEU A 115 -2.44 10.17 -10.27
C LEU A 115 -2.92 9.68 -11.65
N LYS A 116 -2.02 9.14 -12.46
CA LYS A 116 -2.35 8.55 -13.77
C LYS A 116 -3.28 7.34 -13.61
N VAL A 117 -3.04 6.50 -12.60
CA VAL A 117 -3.92 5.37 -12.28
C VAL A 117 -5.32 5.86 -11.91
N VAL A 118 -5.44 6.85 -11.02
CA VAL A 118 -6.73 7.43 -10.62
C VAL A 118 -7.46 8.01 -11.81
N SER A 119 -6.76 8.79 -12.65
CA SER A 119 -7.33 9.37 -13.86
C SER A 119 -7.82 8.30 -14.84
N HIS A 120 -7.04 7.25 -15.07
CA HIS A 120 -7.44 6.13 -15.91
C HIS A 120 -8.69 5.45 -15.36
N TYR A 121 -8.73 5.17 -14.07
CA TYR A 121 -9.84 4.50 -13.41
C TYR A 121 -11.16 5.27 -13.54
N TYR A 122 -11.16 6.56 -13.24
CA TYR A 122 -12.35 7.39 -13.38
C TYR A 122 -12.80 7.50 -14.84
N ASN A 123 -11.88 7.70 -15.76
CA ASN A 123 -12.20 7.78 -17.18
C ASN A 123 -12.81 6.47 -17.73
N GLN A 124 -12.30 5.32 -17.30
CA GLN A 124 -12.85 4.02 -17.68
C GLN A 124 -14.24 3.80 -17.07
N ASN A 125 -14.40 4.13 -15.79
CA ASN A 125 -15.70 4.01 -15.13
C ASN A 125 -16.76 4.90 -15.81
N MET A 126 -16.44 6.16 -16.12
CA MET A 126 -17.34 7.05 -16.84
C MET A 126 -17.71 6.53 -18.23
N LYS A 127 -16.78 5.92 -18.96
CA LYS A 127 -17.10 5.27 -20.25
C LYS A 127 -18.12 4.15 -20.10
N LEU A 128 -17.97 3.30 -19.08
CA LEU A 128 -18.88 2.20 -18.79
C LEU A 128 -20.27 2.70 -18.37
N HIS A 129 -20.34 3.84 -17.68
CA HIS A 129 -21.57 4.39 -17.12
C HIS A 129 -22.12 5.59 -17.88
N LYS A 130 -21.84 5.67 -19.20
CA LYS A 130 -22.43 6.69 -20.11
C LYS A 130 -22.16 8.13 -19.67
N GLY A 131 -20.97 8.39 -19.15
CA GLY A 131 -20.52 9.70 -18.68
C GLY A 131 -20.74 9.96 -17.18
N ASN A 132 -21.41 9.08 -16.46
CA ASN A 132 -21.58 9.20 -15.02
C ASN A 132 -20.41 8.55 -14.28
N LEU A 133 -19.87 9.24 -13.30
CA LEU A 133 -18.88 8.65 -12.40
C LEU A 133 -19.58 7.82 -11.31
N ASN A 134 -19.37 6.52 -11.34
CA ASN A 134 -19.93 5.57 -10.38
C ASN A 134 -18.80 4.72 -9.77
N ALA A 135 -17.78 5.40 -9.28
CA ALA A 135 -16.59 4.78 -8.72
C ALA A 135 -15.95 5.70 -7.68
N VAL A 136 -15.21 5.12 -6.76
CA VAL A 136 -14.53 5.86 -5.69
C VAL A 136 -13.10 5.37 -5.52
N VAL A 137 -12.20 6.31 -5.21
CA VAL A 137 -10.82 6.03 -4.80
C VAL A 137 -10.64 6.50 -3.36
N PHE A 138 -10.04 5.64 -2.54
CA PHE A 138 -9.57 6.01 -1.20
C PHE A 138 -8.05 6.12 -1.17
N GLY A 139 -7.54 7.05 -0.38
CA GLY A 139 -6.11 7.23 -0.19
C GLY A 139 -5.78 7.89 1.14
N LYS A 140 -4.58 7.60 1.65
CA LYS A 140 -4.05 8.14 2.90
C LYS A 140 -3.17 9.36 2.66
N LYS A 141 -2.91 10.16 3.70
CA LYS A 141 -1.99 11.31 3.68
C LYS A 141 -2.08 12.18 2.40
N LEU A 142 -3.29 12.48 1.99
CA LEU A 142 -3.55 13.26 0.79
C LEU A 142 -3.26 14.74 1.02
N GLU A 143 -2.61 15.40 0.06
CA GLU A 143 -2.58 16.86 -0.02
C GLU A 143 -3.99 17.41 -0.29
N ALA A 144 -4.24 18.66 0.09
CA ALA A 144 -5.56 19.30 -0.08
C ALA A 144 -6.10 19.16 -1.52
N LYS A 145 -5.26 19.37 -2.54
CA LYS A 145 -5.65 19.24 -3.95
C LYS A 145 -6.09 17.82 -4.34
N HIS A 146 -5.54 16.79 -3.69
CA HIS A 146 -5.88 15.40 -3.97
C HIS A 146 -7.24 15.01 -3.38
N LYS A 147 -7.62 15.64 -2.26
CA LYS A 147 -8.92 15.42 -1.60
C LYS A 147 -10.11 15.91 -2.44
N GLU A 148 -9.86 16.64 -3.53
CA GLU A 148 -10.90 17.03 -4.49
C GLU A 148 -11.41 15.83 -5.32
N ALA A 149 -10.59 14.80 -5.48
CA ALA A 149 -10.92 13.65 -6.33
C ALA A 149 -10.78 12.30 -5.61
N ILE A 150 -10.20 12.27 -4.43
CA ILE A 150 -9.88 11.05 -3.69
C ILE A 150 -10.42 11.19 -2.27
N VAL A 151 -11.19 10.23 -1.81
CA VAL A 151 -11.71 10.20 -0.45
C VAL A 151 -10.55 9.96 0.52
N TRP A 152 -10.41 10.85 1.48
CA TRP A 152 -9.36 10.74 2.47
C TRP A 152 -9.62 9.60 3.45
N ASP A 153 -8.64 8.71 3.60
CA ASP A 153 -8.64 7.67 4.61
C ASP A 153 -7.74 8.07 5.79
N VAL A 154 -8.34 8.25 6.94
CA VAL A 154 -7.66 8.59 8.19
C VAL A 154 -7.20 7.32 8.88
N GLU A 155 -5.90 7.11 8.97
CA GLU A 155 -5.36 5.91 9.59
C GLU A 155 -5.42 5.97 11.12
N LYS A 156 -6.09 4.99 11.72
CA LYS A 156 -6.16 4.76 13.19
C LYS A 156 -6.69 5.94 14.01
N GLY A 157 -7.51 6.78 13.43
CA GLY A 157 -8.02 7.93 14.14
C GLY A 157 -9.25 8.54 13.53
N VAL A 158 -9.56 9.73 13.96
CA VAL A 158 -10.60 10.62 13.42
C VAL A 158 -9.97 11.98 13.17
N PRO A 159 -10.46 12.78 12.20
CA PRO A 159 -10.04 14.16 12.05
C PRO A 159 -10.29 14.95 13.32
N SER A 160 -9.45 15.93 13.62
CA SER A 160 -9.62 16.84 14.75
C SER A 160 -10.76 17.85 14.57
N GLU A 161 -11.25 17.99 13.36
CA GLU A 161 -12.28 18.95 12.96
C GLU A 161 -13.26 18.32 11.99
N CYS A 162 -14.48 18.85 11.93
CA CYS A 162 -15.46 18.46 10.92
C CYS A 162 -14.89 18.66 9.51
N GLN A 163 -15.15 17.71 8.64
CA GLN A 163 -14.68 17.74 7.25
C GLN A 163 -15.82 18.12 6.32
N ASP A 164 -15.55 19.03 5.37
CA ASP A 164 -16.54 19.44 4.34
C ASP A 164 -16.76 18.35 3.29
N LYS A 165 -15.89 17.36 3.22
CA LYS A 165 -15.92 16.26 2.24
C LYS A 165 -16.04 14.92 2.93
N ALA A 166 -16.60 13.96 2.21
CA ALA A 166 -16.63 12.58 2.66
C ALA A 166 -15.21 12.07 2.94
N TRP A 167 -15.05 11.37 4.03
CA TRP A 167 -13.82 10.72 4.46
C TRP A 167 -14.14 9.36 5.07
N GLN A 168 -13.14 8.55 5.24
CA GLN A 168 -13.26 7.31 5.99
C GLN A 168 -12.14 7.21 7.04
N THR A 169 -12.28 6.29 7.96
CA THR A 169 -11.19 5.87 8.84
C THR A 169 -11.04 4.36 8.81
N CYS A 170 -9.82 3.89 8.94
CA CYS A 170 -9.51 2.51 9.25
C CYS A 170 -8.91 2.43 10.65
N SER A 171 -9.30 1.43 11.43
CA SER A 171 -8.76 1.23 12.76
C SER A 171 -8.74 -0.26 13.12
N CYS A 172 -7.88 -0.62 14.05
CA CYS A 172 -7.85 -1.94 14.68
C CYS A 172 -8.29 -1.83 16.14
N LEU A 173 -8.86 -2.89 16.68
CA LEU A 173 -9.19 -2.96 18.11
C LEU A 173 -7.95 -3.08 18.99
N GLY A 174 -6.89 -3.69 18.49
CA GLY A 174 -5.61 -3.87 19.15
C GLY A 174 -4.43 -3.53 18.22
N THR A 175 -3.70 -4.54 17.75
CA THR A 175 -2.59 -4.41 16.80
C THR A 175 -3.01 -4.88 15.41
N TRP A 176 -2.21 -4.56 14.37
CA TRP A 176 -2.47 -5.00 13.01
C TRP A 176 -2.42 -6.52 12.82
N HIS A 177 -1.62 -7.19 13.62
CA HIS A 177 -1.45 -8.64 13.60
C HIS A 177 -1.87 -9.22 14.93
N TYR A 178 -2.16 -10.54 14.95
CA TYR A 178 -2.40 -11.24 16.20
C TYR A 178 -1.19 -11.07 17.12
N ASN A 179 -1.49 -10.66 18.33
CA ASN A 179 -0.52 -10.51 19.39
C ASN A 179 -1.09 -11.12 20.68
N ARG A 180 -0.47 -12.20 21.14
CA ARG A 180 -0.93 -12.93 22.32
C ARG A 180 -0.91 -12.04 23.58
N SER A 181 0.10 -11.19 23.74
CA SER A 181 0.16 -10.28 24.90
C SER A 181 -0.95 -9.23 24.85
N ALA A 182 -1.41 -8.81 23.67
CA ALA A 182 -2.57 -7.93 23.57
C ALA A 182 -3.83 -8.58 24.15
N TYR A 183 -3.99 -9.89 23.96
CA TYR A 183 -5.08 -10.65 24.58
C TYR A 183 -4.86 -10.86 26.08
N GLU A 184 -3.68 -11.29 26.50
CA GLU A 184 -3.36 -11.60 27.87
C GLU A 184 -3.37 -10.35 28.77
N ASP A 185 -2.89 -9.22 28.28
CA ASP A 185 -2.78 -7.94 29.00
C ASP A 185 -4.00 -7.02 28.76
N ASN A 186 -4.96 -7.45 27.96
CA ASN A 186 -6.21 -6.74 27.66
C ASN A 186 -6.04 -5.30 27.15
N TRP A 187 -5.14 -5.09 26.20
CA TRP A 187 -4.94 -3.74 25.58
C TRP A 187 -5.73 -3.53 24.28
N TYR A 188 -6.86 -4.18 24.18
CA TYR A 188 -7.83 -3.83 23.16
C TYR A 188 -8.53 -2.52 23.50
N LYS A 189 -8.94 -1.79 22.47
CA LYS A 189 -9.85 -0.66 22.68
C LYS A 189 -11.09 -1.14 23.43
N SER A 190 -11.49 -0.40 24.46
CA SER A 190 -12.74 -0.69 25.19
C SER A 190 -13.96 -0.48 24.29
N ALA A 191 -15.08 -1.10 24.62
CA ALA A 191 -16.36 -0.85 23.95
C ALA A 191 -16.72 0.65 23.96
N GLU A 192 -16.47 1.34 25.07
CA GLU A 192 -16.67 2.78 25.20
C GLU A 192 -15.83 3.57 24.19
N THR A 193 -14.52 3.24 24.06
CA THR A 193 -13.65 3.86 23.06
C THR A 193 -14.18 3.67 21.64
N VAL A 194 -14.65 2.46 21.30
CA VAL A 194 -15.19 2.17 19.98
C VAL A 194 -16.50 2.93 19.74
N ILE A 195 -17.37 3.02 20.73
CA ILE A 195 -18.63 3.79 20.64
C ILE A 195 -18.34 5.27 20.41
N HIS A 196 -17.39 5.86 21.15
CA HIS A 196 -16.99 7.25 20.94
C HIS A 196 -16.43 7.47 19.54
N MET A 197 -15.56 6.58 19.06
CA MET A 197 -15.05 6.66 17.69
C MET A 197 -16.17 6.62 16.64
N LEU A 198 -17.20 5.78 16.83
CA LEU A 198 -18.34 5.71 15.91
C LEU A 198 -19.18 6.99 15.94
N ILE A 199 -19.35 7.61 17.10
CA ILE A 199 -20.06 8.89 17.25
C ILE A 199 -19.27 10.02 16.56
N ASP A 200 -17.95 10.01 16.68
CA ASP A 200 -17.09 11.02 16.05
C ASP A 200 -17.04 10.92 14.52
N ILE A 201 -17.38 9.74 13.95
CA ILE A 201 -17.40 9.49 12.50
C ILE A 201 -18.73 9.94 11.87
N VAL A 202 -19.85 9.92 12.59
CA VAL A 202 -21.19 10.22 12.10
C VAL A 202 -21.50 11.71 12.20
#